data_59affbb3eec060269fb1c0795ba04641
#
_entry.id   59affbb3eec060269fb1c0795ba04641
#
_cell.length_a   1.000
_cell.length_b   1.000
_cell.length_c   1.000
_cell.angle_alpha   90.00
_cell.angle_beta   90.00
_cell.angle_gamma   90.00
#
_symmetry.space_group_name_H-M   'P 1'
#
loop_
_entity.id
_entity.type
_entity.pdbx_description
1 polymer ?
#
loop_
_entity_poly.entity_id
_entity_poly.type
_entity_poly.pdbx_seq_one_letter_code
_entity_poly.pdbx_strand_id
1 'polypeptide(L)'
;FAWPLGQATSMGIHESQSLFWENRIVKSKSFSKRFFKKFVSAGCTLNNYFELWKSINHLEAGLNRVEADELTYGLHILIRTELEIDLIEGGLPAEDIPEEWNKRYDELLGIKPSNDSEGCLQDVHWSEGAFGYFPSYLLGHLISAQISSQMERDIGLIDDLIQNGEY
;
A
#
# COMPACT_ATOMS: atom_id res chain seq x y z
N PHE A 1 -16.18 13.90 -16.22
CA PHE A 1 -17.33 14.08 -15.35
C PHE A 1 -17.47 15.56 -15.01
N ALA A 2 -18.56 16.22 -15.48
CA ALA A 2 -18.75 17.67 -15.34
C ALA A 2 -19.45 18.07 -14.03
N TRP A 3 -19.93 17.12 -13.24
CA TRP A 3 -20.70 17.38 -12.01
C TRP A 3 -19.79 17.30 -10.78
N PRO A 4 -19.93 18.21 -9.81
CA PRO A 4 -19.15 18.17 -8.56
C PRO A 4 -19.25 16.84 -7.82
N LEU A 5 -20.42 16.21 -7.82
CA LEU A 5 -20.63 14.89 -7.20
C LEU A 5 -20.00 13.72 -7.97
N GLY A 6 -19.53 13.93 -9.19
CA GLY A 6 -18.76 12.96 -9.97
C GLY A 6 -17.25 13.06 -9.79
N GLN A 7 -16.79 13.98 -8.94
CA GLN A 7 -15.36 14.18 -8.63
C GLN A 7 -14.98 13.42 -7.37
N ALA A 8 -13.74 12.94 -7.29
CA ALA A 8 -13.21 12.37 -6.05
C ALA A 8 -13.18 13.43 -4.95
N THR A 9 -13.66 13.09 -3.76
CA THR A 9 -13.67 13.98 -2.59
C THR A 9 -12.25 14.32 -2.15
N SER A 10 -11.36 13.32 -2.15
CA SER A 10 -9.91 13.46 -1.93
C SER A 10 -9.19 12.24 -2.48
N MET A 11 -7.88 12.34 -2.67
CA MET A 11 -7.06 11.19 -3.11
C MET A 11 -7.04 10.09 -2.06
N GLY A 12 -7.03 10.41 -0.76
CA GLY A 12 -7.12 9.41 0.29
C GLY A 12 -8.43 8.60 0.25
N ILE A 13 -9.56 9.25 0.01
CA ILE A 13 -10.86 8.56 -0.17
C ILE A 13 -10.85 7.73 -1.46
N HIS A 14 -10.32 8.26 -2.56
CA HIS A 14 -10.23 7.53 -3.81
C HIS A 14 -9.39 6.26 -3.64
N GLU A 15 -8.19 6.41 -3.08
CA GLU A 15 -7.25 5.31 -2.83
C GLU A 15 -7.81 4.27 -1.85
N SER A 16 -8.61 4.70 -0.86
CA SER A 16 -9.20 3.77 0.10
C SER A 16 -10.07 2.69 -0.54
N GLN A 17 -10.64 2.94 -1.72
CA GLN A 17 -11.48 1.98 -2.44
C GLN A 17 -10.63 0.88 -3.09
N SER A 18 -9.53 1.23 -3.76
CA SER A 18 -8.60 0.23 -4.33
C SER A 18 -7.95 -0.60 -3.22
N LEU A 19 -7.51 0.05 -2.14
CA LEU A 19 -6.91 -0.61 -0.99
C LEU A 19 -7.89 -1.52 -0.22
N PHE A 20 -9.17 -1.16 -0.17
CA PHE A 20 -10.21 -2.04 0.38
C PHE A 20 -10.27 -3.36 -0.40
N TRP A 21 -10.37 -3.28 -1.73
CA TRP A 21 -10.40 -4.49 -2.56
C TRP A 21 -9.11 -5.31 -2.45
N GLU A 22 -7.96 -4.65 -2.49
CA GLU A 22 -6.67 -5.33 -2.41
C GLU A 22 -6.47 -5.99 -1.04
N ASN A 23 -6.51 -5.21 0.05
CA ASN A 23 -6.06 -5.68 1.35
C ASN A 23 -7.16 -6.41 2.13
N ARG A 24 -8.46 -6.05 1.96
CA ARG A 24 -9.55 -6.67 2.73
C ARG A 24 -10.22 -7.81 1.98
N ILE A 25 -10.24 -7.77 0.65
CA ILE A 25 -10.87 -8.81 -0.16
C ILE A 25 -9.82 -9.77 -0.73
N VAL A 26 -8.94 -9.29 -1.61
CA VAL A 26 -8.02 -10.16 -2.37
C VAL A 26 -6.98 -10.84 -1.47
N LYS A 27 -6.43 -10.14 -0.49
CA LYS A 27 -5.48 -10.70 0.49
C LYS A 27 -6.13 -11.59 1.56
N SER A 28 -7.48 -11.71 1.59
CA SER A 28 -8.17 -12.56 2.55
C SER A 28 -7.92 -14.06 2.29
N LYS A 29 -7.97 -14.84 3.37
CA LYS A 29 -7.85 -16.30 3.27
C LYS A 29 -9.04 -16.92 2.55
N SER A 30 -10.22 -16.35 2.73
CA SER A 30 -11.46 -16.78 2.10
C SER A 30 -11.42 -16.57 0.60
N PHE A 31 -10.88 -15.45 0.11
CA PHE A 31 -10.67 -15.22 -1.31
C PHE A 31 -9.72 -16.25 -1.91
N SER A 32 -8.58 -16.48 -1.30
CA SER A 32 -7.61 -17.48 -1.75
C SER A 32 -8.24 -18.88 -1.82
N LYS A 33 -9.02 -19.26 -0.82
CA LYS A 33 -9.73 -20.56 -0.77
C LYS A 33 -10.76 -20.68 -1.90
N ARG A 34 -11.59 -19.64 -2.10
CA ARG A 34 -12.67 -19.64 -3.08
C ARG A 34 -12.15 -19.66 -4.52
N PHE A 35 -11.13 -18.86 -4.80
CA PHE A 35 -10.62 -18.68 -6.14
C PHE A 35 -9.41 -19.53 -6.51
N PHE A 36 -8.88 -20.36 -5.61
CA PHE A 36 -7.70 -21.19 -5.83
C PHE A 36 -7.73 -21.97 -7.15
N LYS A 37 -8.85 -22.62 -7.47
CA LYS A 37 -8.99 -23.36 -8.73
C LYS A 37 -8.83 -22.48 -9.97
N LYS A 38 -9.24 -21.21 -9.91
CA LYS A 38 -9.04 -20.26 -11.00
C LYS A 38 -7.57 -19.87 -11.16
N PHE A 39 -6.87 -19.70 -10.05
CA PHE A 39 -5.41 -19.46 -10.07
C PHE A 39 -4.67 -20.64 -10.67
N VAL A 40 -5.00 -21.86 -10.30
CA VAL A 40 -4.41 -23.06 -10.89
C VAL A 40 -4.68 -23.13 -12.40
N SER A 41 -5.91 -22.85 -12.85
CA SER A 41 -6.24 -22.84 -14.29
C SER A 41 -5.52 -21.73 -15.06
N ALA A 42 -5.08 -20.68 -14.36
CA ALA A 42 -4.28 -19.57 -14.92
C ALA A 42 -2.75 -19.80 -14.81
N GLY A 43 -2.32 -21.00 -14.37
CA GLY A 43 -0.91 -21.38 -14.33
C GLY A 43 -0.24 -21.30 -12.95
N CYS A 44 -1.00 -21.07 -11.87
CA CYS A 44 -0.45 -21.13 -10.50
C CYS A 44 -0.01 -22.58 -10.18
N THR A 45 1.24 -22.73 -9.73
CA THR A 45 1.86 -24.04 -9.42
C THR A 45 1.85 -24.40 -7.95
N LEU A 46 1.23 -23.58 -7.09
CA LEU A 46 1.11 -23.85 -5.66
C LEU A 46 0.17 -25.02 -5.40
N ASN A 47 0.41 -25.77 -4.32
CA ASN A 47 -0.30 -27.02 -4.07
C ASN A 47 -1.70 -26.81 -3.46
N ASN A 48 -1.90 -25.72 -2.75
CA ASN A 48 -3.16 -25.45 -2.07
C ASN A 48 -3.37 -23.93 -1.84
N TYR A 49 -4.63 -23.58 -1.48
CA TYR A 49 -5.01 -22.20 -1.25
C TYR A 49 -4.28 -21.52 -0.08
N PHE A 50 -3.80 -22.31 0.88
CA PHE A 50 -3.08 -21.75 2.03
C PHE A 50 -1.67 -21.30 1.66
N GLU A 51 -1.00 -22.03 0.76
CA GLU A 51 0.27 -21.59 0.17
C GLU A 51 0.07 -20.31 -0.67
N LEU A 52 -1.03 -20.26 -1.45
CA LEU A 52 -1.39 -19.05 -2.19
C LEU A 52 -1.61 -17.86 -1.25
N TRP A 53 -2.42 -18.06 -0.20
CA TRP A 53 -2.68 -17.01 0.79
C TRP A 53 -1.40 -16.53 1.47
N LYS A 54 -0.51 -17.44 1.88
CA LYS A 54 0.79 -17.09 2.47
C LYS A 54 1.68 -16.33 1.51
N SER A 55 1.70 -16.73 0.23
CA SER A 55 2.50 -16.05 -0.80
C SER A 55 2.03 -14.61 -1.04
N ILE A 56 0.71 -14.40 -1.10
CA ILE A 56 0.12 -13.05 -1.28
C ILE A 56 0.35 -12.15 -0.06
N ASN A 57 0.43 -12.75 1.14
CA ASN A 57 0.62 -12.03 2.41
C ASN A 57 2.04 -12.19 2.97
N HIS A 58 3.03 -12.45 2.11
CA HIS A 58 4.42 -12.50 2.52
C HIS A 58 4.89 -11.13 3.01
N LEU A 59 5.60 -11.11 4.14
CA LEU A 59 6.12 -9.89 4.74
C LEU A 59 7.64 -9.90 4.61
N GLU A 60 8.19 -8.92 3.90
CA GLU A 60 9.62 -8.76 3.71
C GLU A 60 9.93 -7.29 3.43
N ALA A 61 10.88 -6.72 4.18
CA ALA A 61 11.31 -5.36 3.93
C ALA A 61 11.98 -5.26 2.54
N GLY A 62 11.39 -4.47 1.66
CA GLY A 62 11.86 -4.24 0.30
C GLY A 62 12.25 -2.79 0.06
N LEU A 63 13.04 -2.55 -0.97
CA LEU A 63 13.47 -1.19 -1.34
C LEU A 63 12.35 -0.40 -2.04
N ASN A 64 11.52 -1.09 -2.81
CA ASN A 64 10.52 -0.44 -3.66
C ASN A 64 9.18 -0.28 -2.93
N ARG A 65 8.72 0.97 -2.78
CA ARG A 65 7.42 1.29 -2.16
C ARG A 65 6.25 0.61 -2.86
N VAL A 66 6.25 0.55 -4.19
CA VAL A 66 5.12 0.01 -4.97
C VAL A 66 4.96 -1.50 -4.76
N GLU A 67 6.05 -2.20 -4.42
CA GLU A 67 6.07 -3.64 -4.16
C GLU A 67 6.04 -3.97 -2.66
N ALA A 68 6.01 -2.96 -1.79
CA ALA A 68 6.03 -3.14 -0.34
C ALA A 68 4.79 -3.92 0.14
N ASP A 69 5.00 -4.76 1.13
CA ASP A 69 3.92 -5.47 1.83
C ASP A 69 3.05 -4.53 2.67
N GLU A 70 1.90 -5.01 3.14
CA GLU A 70 0.93 -4.18 3.89
C GLU A 70 1.51 -3.61 5.19
N LEU A 71 2.46 -4.30 5.84
CA LEU A 71 3.06 -3.85 7.09
C LEU A 71 4.11 -2.76 6.85
N THR A 72 5.02 -2.99 5.89
CA THR A 72 6.14 -2.08 5.62
C THR A 72 5.76 -0.88 4.75
N TYR A 73 4.65 -0.96 4.01
CA TYR A 73 4.18 0.14 3.15
C TYR A 73 4.04 1.47 3.90
N GLY A 74 3.47 1.44 5.10
CA GLY A 74 3.33 2.64 5.94
C GLY A 74 4.67 3.30 6.29
N LEU A 75 5.73 2.51 6.48
CA LEU A 75 7.08 3.02 6.76
C LEU A 75 7.66 3.72 5.53
N HIS A 76 7.43 3.19 4.33
CA HIS A 76 7.82 3.86 3.09
C HIS A 76 7.15 5.23 2.93
N ILE A 77 5.88 5.35 3.31
CA ILE A 77 5.16 6.63 3.26
C ILE A 77 5.69 7.59 4.32
N LEU A 78 5.96 7.10 5.53
CA LEU A 78 6.50 7.91 6.63
C LEU A 78 7.85 8.53 6.24
N ILE A 79 8.79 7.73 5.72
CA ILE A 79 10.10 8.21 5.27
C ILE A 79 9.96 9.38 4.29
N ARG A 80 9.11 9.24 3.29
CA ARG A 80 8.89 10.28 2.27
C ARG A 80 8.26 11.53 2.85
N THR A 81 7.27 11.35 3.72
CA THR A 81 6.58 12.47 4.37
C THR A 81 7.54 13.28 5.25
N GLU A 82 8.36 12.62 6.04
CA GLU A 82 9.36 13.30 6.89
C GLU A 82 10.42 14.02 6.07
N LEU A 83 10.89 13.39 4.97
CA LEU A 83 11.82 14.04 4.04
C LEU A 83 11.20 15.28 3.37
N GLU A 84 9.93 15.22 2.97
CA GLU A 84 9.24 16.39 2.43
C GLU A 84 9.13 17.54 3.43
N ILE A 85 8.82 17.23 4.69
CA ILE A 85 8.78 18.23 5.77
C ILE A 85 10.16 18.85 5.97
N ASP A 86 11.21 18.04 6.02
CA ASP A 86 12.57 18.55 6.20
C ASP A 86 13.07 19.36 5.01
N LEU A 87 12.68 19.00 3.78
CA LEU A 87 12.98 19.77 2.57
C LEU A 87 12.30 21.13 2.55
N ILE A 88 11.04 21.19 2.94
CA ILE A 88 10.22 22.41 2.79
C ILE A 88 10.33 23.31 4.01
N GLU A 89 10.36 22.75 5.22
CA GLU A 89 10.31 23.49 6.48
C GLU A 89 11.61 23.40 7.28
N GLY A 90 12.32 22.25 7.21
CA GLY A 90 13.48 21.94 8.03
C GLY A 90 14.82 22.42 7.47
N GLY A 91 14.85 22.89 6.21
CA GLY A 91 16.07 23.38 5.56
C GLY A 91 17.06 22.29 5.15
N LEU A 92 16.59 21.06 4.92
CA LEU A 92 17.40 19.98 4.34
C LEU A 92 17.80 20.39 2.91
N PRO A 93 19.10 20.49 2.56
CA PRO A 93 19.54 20.72 1.20
C PRO A 93 19.15 19.57 0.27
N ALA A 94 18.78 19.86 -0.96
CA ALA A 94 18.40 18.82 -1.94
C ALA A 94 19.51 17.83 -2.24
N GLU A 95 20.77 18.28 -2.18
CA GLU A 95 21.96 17.44 -2.34
C GLU A 95 22.12 16.39 -1.25
N ASP A 96 21.55 16.60 -0.05
CA ASP A 96 21.66 15.69 1.09
C ASP A 96 20.53 14.66 1.14
N ILE A 97 19.54 14.75 0.24
CA ILE A 97 18.41 13.79 0.16
C ILE A 97 18.89 12.34 0.07
N PRO A 98 19.87 11.95 -0.77
CA PRO A 98 20.28 10.55 -0.87
C PRO A 98 20.82 10.00 0.45
N GLU A 99 21.58 10.80 1.20
CA GLU A 99 22.14 10.38 2.49
C GLU A 99 21.03 10.22 3.54
N GLU A 100 20.15 11.21 3.69
CA GLU A 100 19.04 11.16 4.66
C GLU A 100 18.03 10.07 4.30
N TRP A 101 17.79 9.82 3.02
CA TRP A 101 16.99 8.69 2.56
C TRP A 101 17.57 7.35 3.03
N ASN A 102 18.85 7.11 2.74
CA ASN A 102 19.51 5.86 3.08
C ASN A 102 19.53 5.63 4.60
N LYS A 103 19.74 6.68 5.38
CA LYS A 103 19.70 6.64 6.85
C LYS A 103 18.33 6.22 7.37
N ARG A 104 17.24 6.82 6.88
CA ARG A 104 15.87 6.48 7.30
C ARG A 104 15.45 5.09 6.86
N TYR A 105 15.89 4.65 5.68
CA TYR A 105 15.69 3.27 5.24
C TYR A 105 16.37 2.26 6.14
N ASP A 106 17.61 2.53 6.55
CA ASP A 106 18.33 1.68 7.50
C ASP A 106 17.65 1.65 8.89
N GLU A 107 17.25 2.81 9.39
CA GLU A 107 16.62 2.95 10.71
C GLU A 107 15.22 2.30 10.77
N LEU A 108 14.38 2.45 9.74
CA LEU A 108 12.99 2.02 9.77
C LEU A 108 12.75 0.66 9.10
N LEU A 109 13.52 0.32 8.07
CA LEU A 109 13.35 -0.91 7.29
C LEU A 109 14.51 -1.90 7.45
N GLY A 110 15.64 -1.46 8.03
CA GLY A 110 16.83 -2.30 8.21
C GLY A 110 17.57 -2.63 6.90
N ILE A 111 17.33 -1.88 5.83
CA ILE A 111 17.90 -2.08 4.50
C ILE A 111 18.42 -0.78 3.92
N LYS A 112 19.37 -0.86 2.99
CA LYS A 112 19.93 0.32 2.29
C LYS A 112 19.88 0.14 0.79
N PRO A 113 19.41 1.16 0.03
CA PRO A 113 19.58 1.18 -1.41
C PRO A 113 21.04 1.14 -1.83
N SER A 114 21.36 0.47 -2.93
CA SER A 114 22.71 0.42 -3.49
C SER A 114 23.05 1.63 -4.37
N ASN A 115 22.02 2.35 -4.79
CA ASN A 115 22.10 3.53 -5.65
C ASN A 115 20.82 4.38 -5.55
N ASP A 116 20.85 5.61 -6.06
CA ASP A 116 19.72 6.55 -5.96
C ASP A 116 18.48 6.12 -6.75
N SER A 117 18.65 5.32 -7.80
CA SER A 117 17.51 4.80 -8.59
C SER A 117 16.68 3.80 -7.79
N GLU A 118 17.31 3.03 -6.89
CA GLU A 118 16.65 2.16 -5.91
C GLU A 118 16.25 2.92 -4.64
N GLY A 119 16.78 4.11 -4.46
CA GLY A 119 16.58 5.00 -3.34
C GLY A 119 15.64 6.17 -3.66
N CYS A 120 16.13 7.37 -3.42
CA CYS A 120 15.33 8.61 -3.46
C CYS A 120 14.76 8.97 -4.85
N LEU A 121 15.25 8.36 -5.93
CA LEU A 121 14.77 8.59 -7.30
C LEU A 121 13.76 7.53 -7.79
N GLN A 122 13.32 6.62 -6.91
CA GLN A 122 12.38 5.56 -7.32
C GLN A 122 10.95 6.05 -7.61
N ASP A 123 10.56 7.19 -7.06
CA ASP A 123 9.24 7.80 -7.23
C ASP A 123 9.32 9.05 -8.12
N VAL A 124 8.29 9.27 -8.93
CA VAL A 124 8.21 10.45 -9.84
C VAL A 124 7.63 11.70 -9.17
N HIS A 125 7.08 11.58 -7.97
CA HIS A 125 6.32 12.63 -7.30
C HIS A 125 7.08 13.95 -7.19
N TRP A 126 8.30 13.93 -6.71
CA TRP A 126 9.09 15.16 -6.53
C TRP A 126 9.53 15.79 -7.86
N SER A 127 9.81 14.99 -8.88
CA SER A 127 10.12 15.49 -10.21
C SER A 127 8.92 16.14 -10.91
N GLU A 128 7.70 15.75 -10.50
CA GLU A 128 6.43 16.35 -10.97
C GLU A 128 5.93 17.49 -10.06
N GLY A 129 6.66 17.80 -8.99
CA GLY A 129 6.28 18.83 -8.02
C GLY A 129 5.12 18.43 -7.09
N ALA A 130 4.84 17.15 -6.97
CA ALA A 130 3.76 16.62 -6.14
C ALA A 130 4.17 16.44 -4.67
N PHE A 131 4.60 17.53 -4.02
CA PHE A 131 4.92 17.54 -2.60
C PHE A 131 3.65 17.47 -1.74
N GLY A 132 3.73 16.78 -0.58
CA GLY A 132 2.60 16.58 0.33
C GLY A 132 1.59 15.54 -0.17
N TYR A 133 1.90 14.80 -1.23
CA TYR A 133 1.01 13.79 -1.79
C TYR A 133 1.08 12.45 -1.06
N PHE A 134 2.27 12.03 -0.63
CA PHE A 134 2.50 10.71 0.00
C PHE A 134 1.60 10.40 1.19
N PRO A 135 1.27 11.34 2.10
CA PRO A 135 0.34 11.08 3.20
C PRO A 135 -1.03 10.55 2.75
N SER A 136 -1.49 10.91 1.53
CA SER A 136 -2.77 10.45 0.99
C SER A 136 -2.84 8.92 0.85
N TYR A 137 -1.73 8.26 0.58
CA TYR A 137 -1.66 6.80 0.48
C TYR A 137 -1.90 6.14 1.84
N LEU A 138 -1.25 6.62 2.90
CA LEU A 138 -1.45 6.07 4.24
C LEU A 138 -2.86 6.37 4.77
N LEU A 139 -3.37 7.56 4.50
CA LEU A 139 -4.77 7.90 4.81
C LEU A 139 -5.75 6.96 4.09
N GLY A 140 -5.46 6.59 2.84
CA GLY A 140 -6.23 5.58 2.11
C GLY A 140 -6.29 4.23 2.83
N HIS A 141 -5.16 3.75 3.36
CA HIS A 141 -5.11 2.51 4.16
C HIS A 141 -5.96 2.62 5.43
N LEU A 142 -5.84 3.71 6.18
CA LEU A 142 -6.59 3.92 7.41
C LEU A 142 -8.10 4.00 7.16
N ILE A 143 -8.50 4.73 6.13
CA ILE A 143 -9.92 4.85 5.72
C ILE A 143 -10.45 3.50 5.26
N SER A 144 -9.71 2.75 4.44
CA SER A 144 -10.06 1.40 4.01
C SER A 144 -10.32 0.47 5.19
N ALA A 145 -9.47 0.51 6.22
CA ALA A 145 -9.63 -0.27 7.44
C ALA A 145 -10.89 0.13 8.23
N GLN A 146 -11.19 1.44 8.31
CA GLN A 146 -12.40 1.93 8.97
C GLN A 146 -13.66 1.52 8.23
N ILE A 147 -13.67 1.62 6.89
CA ILE A 147 -14.77 1.15 6.04
C ILE A 147 -15.00 -0.35 6.27
N SER A 148 -13.95 -1.16 6.21
CA SER A 148 -14.03 -2.61 6.47
C SER A 148 -14.65 -2.91 7.83
N SER A 149 -14.16 -2.26 8.89
CA SER A 149 -14.70 -2.45 10.24
C SER A 149 -16.17 -2.03 10.37
N GLN A 150 -16.60 -0.99 9.65
CA GLN A 150 -18.01 -0.57 9.68
C GLN A 150 -18.88 -1.55 8.89
N MET A 151 -18.42 -2.00 7.71
CA MET A 151 -19.13 -3.00 6.91
C MET A 151 -19.37 -4.29 7.70
N GLU A 152 -18.35 -4.79 8.41
CA GLU A 152 -18.50 -6.01 9.21
C GLU A 152 -19.53 -5.86 10.35
N ARG A 153 -19.68 -4.67 10.92
CA ARG A 153 -20.74 -4.39 11.89
C ARG A 153 -22.13 -4.37 11.27
N ASP A 154 -22.23 -3.89 10.04
CA ASP A 154 -23.53 -3.66 9.40
C ASP A 154 -24.06 -4.90 8.64
N ILE A 155 -23.18 -5.68 8.03
CA ILE A 155 -23.56 -6.78 7.12
C ILE A 155 -22.91 -8.13 7.47
N GLY A 156 -22.08 -8.21 8.50
CA GLY A 156 -21.39 -9.44 8.93
C GLY A 156 -19.95 -9.54 8.41
N LEU A 157 -19.26 -10.59 8.84
CA LEU A 157 -17.83 -10.77 8.54
C LEU A 157 -17.59 -10.88 7.03
N ILE A 158 -16.69 -10.06 6.51
CA ILE A 158 -16.32 -10.04 5.08
C ILE A 158 -15.83 -11.42 4.63
N ASP A 159 -15.08 -12.13 5.45
CA ASP A 159 -14.62 -13.50 5.15
C ASP A 159 -15.77 -14.47 4.92
N ASP A 160 -16.84 -14.40 5.71
CA ASP A 160 -18.02 -15.25 5.54
C ASP A 160 -18.79 -14.89 4.26
N LEU A 161 -18.98 -13.61 3.98
CA LEU A 161 -19.60 -13.14 2.76
C LEU A 161 -18.86 -13.65 1.52
N ILE A 162 -17.52 -13.55 1.50
CA ILE A 162 -16.69 -14.06 0.42
C ILE A 162 -16.84 -15.59 0.28
N GLN A 163 -16.85 -16.34 1.38
CA GLN A 163 -17.02 -17.80 1.33
C GLN A 163 -18.38 -18.19 0.74
N ASN A 164 -19.44 -17.48 1.10
CA ASN A 164 -20.79 -17.73 0.64
C ASN A 164 -21.04 -17.22 -0.80
N GLY A 165 -20.20 -16.29 -1.29
CA GLY A 165 -20.34 -15.66 -2.60
C GLY A 165 -21.34 -14.52 -2.60
N GLU A 166 -21.49 -13.87 -1.49
CA GLU A 166 -22.29 -12.68 -1.28
C GLU A 166 -21.36 -11.46 -1.44
N TYR A 167 -21.51 -10.70 -2.55
CA TYR A 167 -20.68 -9.52 -2.86
C TYR A 167 -21.55 -8.30 -3.10
#